data_288f8ff07f94ba6469b3e17abc144b2e
#
_entry.id   288f8ff07f94ba6469b3e17abc144b2e
#
_cell.length_a   1.000
_cell.length_b   1.000
_cell.length_c   1.000
_cell.angle_alpha   90.00
_cell.angle_beta   90.00
_cell.angle_gamma   90.00
#
_symmetry.space_group_name_H-M   'P 1'
#
loop_
_entity.id
_entity.type
_entity.pdbx_description
1 polymer ?
#
loop_
_entity_poly.entity_id
_entity_poly.type
_entity_poly.pdbx_seq_one_letter_code
_entity_poly.pdbx_strand_id
1 'polypeptide(L)' 'MPKKPAVVTGPHHGGGWQNKIEGNQRASHITPTKAEAQAKGREMAQRLHTEHKIQNLEGRITERNSYGRDPFPPRG' A
#
# COMPACT_ATOMS: atom_id res chain seq x y z
N MET A 1 -13.68 16.30 4.89
CA MET A 1 -12.44 16.12 4.16
C MET A 1 -12.30 14.71 3.68
N PRO A 2 -12.18 14.54 2.40
CA PRO A 2 -12.02 13.19 1.91
C PRO A 2 -10.65 12.65 2.31
N LYS A 3 -10.64 11.39 2.64
CA LYS A 3 -9.40 10.70 2.90
C LYS A 3 -8.74 10.36 1.60
N LYS A 4 -7.43 10.41 1.58
CA LYS A 4 -6.72 9.92 0.43
C LYS A 4 -6.85 8.40 0.38
N PRO A 5 -6.96 7.84 -0.81
CA PRO A 5 -7.05 6.39 -0.91
C PRO A 5 -5.75 5.74 -0.47
N ALA A 6 -5.87 4.63 0.22
CA ALA A 6 -4.70 3.91 0.71
C ALA A 6 -4.09 3.06 -0.39
N VAL A 7 -2.81 2.76 -0.23
CA VAL A 7 -2.12 1.80 -1.08
C VAL A 7 -2.23 0.44 -0.42
N VAL A 8 -2.69 -0.56 -1.15
CA VAL A 8 -2.88 -1.90 -0.62
C VAL A 8 -1.95 -2.87 -1.34
N THR A 9 -1.10 -3.53 -0.57
CA THR A 9 -0.24 -4.59 -1.07
C THR A 9 -0.87 -5.92 -0.73
N GLY A 10 -1.11 -6.75 -1.72
CA GLY A 10 -1.75 -8.03 -1.47
C GLY A 10 -1.46 -9.04 -2.57
N PRO A 11 -2.00 -10.24 -2.41
CA PRO A 11 -1.77 -11.27 -3.42
C PRO A 11 -2.53 -10.96 -4.69
N HIS A 12 -1.93 -11.33 -5.81
CA HIS A 12 -2.56 -11.15 -7.11
C HIS A 12 -3.19 -12.47 -7.53
N HIS A 13 -4.41 -12.41 -8.04
CA HIS A 13 -5.15 -13.63 -8.36
C HIS A 13 -4.49 -14.45 -9.49
N GLY A 14 -3.69 -13.81 -10.30
CA GLY A 14 -2.94 -14.50 -11.35
C GLY A 14 -1.58 -14.97 -10.92
N GLY A 15 -1.26 -14.87 -9.63
CA GLY A 15 0.04 -15.24 -9.09
C GLY A 15 0.86 -14.01 -8.77
N GLY A 16 1.74 -14.16 -7.78
CA GLY A 16 2.56 -13.04 -7.34
C GLY A 16 1.81 -12.08 -6.45
N TRP A 17 2.28 -10.85 -6.40
CA TRP A 17 1.77 -9.84 -5.50
C TRP A 17 1.51 -8.55 -6.26
N GLN A 18 0.69 -7.70 -5.70
CA GLN A 18 0.31 -6.47 -6.38
C GLN A 18 0.20 -5.33 -5.39
N ASN A 19 0.32 -4.12 -5.90
CA ASN A 19 -0.05 -2.91 -5.18
C ASN A 19 -1.23 -2.30 -5.91
N LYS A 20 -2.20 -1.85 -5.13
CA LYS A 20 -3.42 -1.29 -5.68
C LYS A 20 -3.82 -0.11 -4.85
N ILE A 21 -4.29 0.92 -5.50
CA ILE A 21 -4.82 2.08 -4.79
C ILE A 21 -6.30 1.87 -4.60
N GLU A 22 -6.77 2.08 -3.37
CA GLU A 22 -8.18 1.88 -3.05
C GLU A 22 -9.04 2.69 -3.99
N GLY A 23 -10.10 2.06 -4.48
CA GLY A 23 -10.98 2.72 -5.42
C GLY A 23 -10.63 2.48 -6.86
N ASN A 24 -9.40 2.09 -7.15
CA ASN A 24 -9.01 1.73 -8.52
C ASN A 24 -9.23 0.27 -8.74
N GLN A 25 -9.59 -0.08 -9.98
CA GLN A 25 -9.82 -1.47 -10.32
C GLN A 25 -8.57 -2.18 -10.76
N ARG A 26 -7.57 -1.43 -11.20
CA ARG A 26 -6.35 -2.02 -11.71
C ARG A 26 -5.25 -1.92 -10.69
N ALA A 27 -4.40 -2.94 -10.68
CA ALA A 27 -3.19 -2.89 -9.87
C ALA A 27 -2.22 -1.89 -10.48
N SER A 28 -1.51 -1.19 -9.62
CA SER A 28 -0.46 -0.27 -10.06
C SER A 28 0.80 -1.03 -10.43
N HIS A 29 1.09 -2.08 -9.67
CA HIS A 29 2.28 -2.91 -9.89
C HIS A 29 1.93 -4.35 -9.62
N ILE A 30 2.55 -5.24 -10.38
CA ILE A 30 2.46 -6.66 -10.10
C ILE A 30 3.89 -7.18 -10.03
N THR A 31 4.23 -7.84 -8.94
CA THR A 31 5.59 -8.31 -8.71
C THR A 31 5.57 -9.79 -8.37
N PRO A 32 6.69 -10.49 -8.56
CA PRO A 32 6.73 -11.92 -8.23
C PRO A 32 6.78 -12.21 -6.75
N THR A 33 7.21 -11.25 -5.91
CA THR A 33 7.34 -11.51 -4.48
C THR A 33 6.66 -10.43 -3.66
N LYS A 34 6.29 -10.82 -2.43
CA LYS A 34 5.68 -9.89 -1.50
C LYS A 34 6.65 -8.77 -1.13
N ALA A 35 7.92 -9.12 -0.95
CA ALA A 35 8.91 -8.13 -0.54
C ALA A 35 9.02 -7.00 -1.56
N GLU A 36 9.02 -7.35 -2.84
CA GLU A 36 9.09 -6.34 -3.89
C GLU A 36 7.85 -5.48 -3.91
N ALA A 37 6.68 -6.13 -3.76
CA ALA A 37 5.44 -5.38 -3.74
C ALA A 37 5.38 -4.45 -2.55
N GLN A 38 5.81 -4.92 -1.38
CA GLN A 38 5.82 -4.09 -0.19
C GLN A 38 6.72 -2.87 -0.36
N ALA A 39 7.89 -3.06 -0.93
CA ALA A 39 8.81 -1.94 -1.12
C ALA A 39 8.21 -0.88 -2.03
N LYS A 40 7.61 -1.32 -3.12
CA LYS A 40 7.00 -0.38 -4.06
C LYS A 40 5.77 0.28 -3.45
N GLY A 41 4.99 -0.49 -2.70
CA GLY A 41 3.80 0.05 -2.05
C GLY A 41 4.14 1.10 -1.01
N ARG A 42 5.22 0.86 -0.27
CA ARG A 42 5.68 1.84 0.71
C ARG A 42 6.06 3.15 0.03
N GLU A 43 6.81 3.05 -1.06
CA GLU A 43 7.20 4.24 -1.80
C GLU A 43 5.98 5.02 -2.29
N MET A 44 5.00 4.30 -2.82
CA MET A 44 3.79 4.94 -3.29
C MET A 44 3.06 5.65 -2.16
N ALA A 45 2.92 4.97 -1.04
CA ALA A 45 2.19 5.54 0.09
C ALA A 45 2.92 6.75 0.64
N GLN A 46 4.24 6.70 0.69
CA GLN A 46 5.03 7.85 1.14
C GLN A 46 4.88 9.02 0.19
N ARG A 47 4.92 8.75 -1.11
CA ARG A 47 4.78 9.81 -2.11
C ARG A 47 3.40 10.42 -2.07
N LEU A 48 2.38 9.61 -1.88
CA LEU A 48 1.00 10.07 -1.85
C LEU A 48 0.57 10.57 -0.49
N HIS A 49 1.41 10.38 0.52
CA HIS A 49 1.08 10.76 1.90
C HIS A 49 -0.21 10.10 2.35
N THR A 50 -0.23 8.78 2.26
CA THR A 50 -1.42 8.02 2.63
C THR A 50 -1.01 6.76 3.38
N GLU A 51 -1.99 5.92 3.70
CA GLU A 51 -1.73 4.67 4.39
C GLU A 51 -1.25 3.60 3.44
N HIS A 52 -0.44 2.71 3.96
CA HIS A 52 -0.02 1.51 3.25
C HIS A 52 -0.53 0.31 4.03
N LYS A 53 -1.44 -0.44 3.42
CA LYS A 53 -2.03 -1.62 4.02
C LYS A 53 -1.46 -2.85 3.35
N ILE A 54 -1.10 -3.83 4.15
CA ILE A 54 -0.46 -5.04 3.64
C ILE A 54 -1.31 -6.24 4.01
N GLN A 55 -1.63 -7.05 3.01
CA GLN A 55 -2.48 -8.22 3.19
C GLN A 55 -1.62 -9.49 3.20
N ASN A 56 -2.17 -10.54 3.83
CA ASN A 56 -1.56 -11.86 3.73
C ASN A 56 -2.14 -12.59 2.52
N LEU A 57 -1.79 -13.88 2.38
CA LEU A 57 -2.25 -14.67 1.24
C LEU A 57 -3.76 -14.86 1.21
N GLU A 58 -4.40 -14.69 2.36
CA GLU A 58 -5.85 -14.82 2.44
C GLU A 58 -6.57 -13.52 2.16
N GLY A 59 -5.82 -12.46 1.91
CA GLY A 59 -6.42 -11.16 1.65
C GLY A 59 -6.73 -10.35 2.89
N ARG A 60 -6.32 -10.82 4.04
CA ARG A 60 -6.53 -10.09 5.29
C ARG A 60 -5.44 -9.07 5.50
N ILE A 61 -5.82 -7.90 5.97
CA ILE A 61 -4.86 -6.87 6.29
C ILE A 61 -4.19 -7.23 7.59
N THR A 62 -2.88 -7.47 7.52
CA THR A 62 -2.09 -7.84 8.69
C THR A 62 -1.18 -6.73 9.15
N GLU A 63 -1.02 -5.70 8.34
CA GLU A 63 -0.09 -4.63 8.66
C GLU A 63 -0.60 -3.33 8.07
N ARG A 64 -0.43 -2.25 8.81
CA ARG A 64 -0.79 -0.92 8.35
C ARG A 64 0.30 0.05 8.74
N ASN A 65 0.68 0.89 7.81
CA ASN A 65 1.62 1.95 8.08
C ASN A 65 1.05 3.24 7.54
N SER A 66 1.13 4.30 8.32
CA SER A 66 0.57 5.56 7.93
C SER A 66 1.68 6.53 7.56
N TYR A 67 1.57 7.12 6.38
CA TYR A 67 2.50 8.13 5.91
C TYR A 67 1.79 9.43 5.58
N GLY A 68 0.50 9.49 5.88
CA GLY A 68 -0.30 10.64 5.52
C GLY A 68 -0.28 11.75 6.53
N ARG A 69 0.25 11.48 7.73
CA ARG A 69 0.30 12.45 8.75
C ARG A 69 1.60 13.19 8.71
N ASP A 70 1.51 14.50 8.68
CA ASP A 70 2.70 15.28 8.75
C ASP A 70 3.20 15.29 10.15
N PRO A 71 4.39 15.00 10.33
CA PRO A 71 4.94 15.07 11.67
C PRO A 71 5.06 16.49 12.10
N PHE A 72 4.84 17.00 12.33
CA PHE A 72 5.10 18.11 12.41
C PHE A 72 5.60 18.31 13.19
N PRO A 73 5.80 18.59 13.15
CA PRO A 73 6.65 18.64 13.21
C PRO A 73 7.34 17.92 13.34
N PRO A 74 7.50 17.92 12.97
CA PRO A 74 8.08 16.96 13.02
C PRO A 74 8.83 16.70 13.97
N ARG A 75 8.69 16.42 14.15
CA ARG A 75 9.21 16.16 14.80
C ARG A 75 10.16 16.31 14.64
N GLY A 76 10.12 16.70 14.64
CA GLY A 76 10.87 17.06 14.43
C GLY A 76 10.89 17.17 14.22
#